data_27b55f9628f1a0cbcdc600c213ffe116
#
_entry.id   27b55f9628f1a0cbcdc600c213ffe116
#
_cell.length_a   1.000
_cell.length_b   1.000
_cell.length_c   1.000
_cell.angle_alpha   90.00
_cell.angle_beta   90.00
_cell.angle_gamma   90.00
#
_symmetry.space_group_name_H-M   'P 1'
#
loop_
_entity.id
_entity.type
_entity.pdbx_description
1 polymer ?
#
loop_
_entity_poly.entity_id
_entity_poly.type
_entity_poly.pdbx_seq_one_letter_code
_entity_poly.pdbx_strand_id
1 'polypeptide(L)'
;IEKKNEEYSKFNIGIVGPSRIGKTSLIYNIIELSNKILSNNVMIKPDYYTLIDINKYISERNNLLNQSEFVSDVLEATETEKEYNLFIEKNNVKIGFTLYDFRGGLIEEADEKFDKYEKKLKNCNVIIIPTDATLIMEADTNDKKINIQRFLHIDTVQEIMQNWSKTKINSDLPLLVILSPIKCESYLSNEKSNELFNKTLNCYQKTIDIISKELKNKQNIEIFYSPIETLGCVDISCIEWIYDNSNRILSYKQKFKKREPFKVNPKGGDLLLSQISRMLLKIALEKTVENRNENIRDITNKTNEIKDSFWKNLGYNISLDKKKNDASYLYLTDKKNDLETIIGELEKLSNRDFEKNSYYKLFKLEEGQLK
;
A
#
# COMPACT_ATOMS: atom_id res chain seq x y z
N ILE A 1 32.23 4.81 11.19
CA ILE A 1 31.82 4.22 9.89
C ILE A 1 30.82 5.21 9.32
N GLU A 2 31.30 6.09 8.42
CA GLU A 2 30.45 7.03 7.69
C GLU A 2 29.44 6.24 6.86
N LYS A 3 28.15 6.48 7.11
CA LYS A 3 27.06 6.04 6.23
C LYS A 3 27.30 6.72 4.88
N LYS A 4 27.84 6.00 3.89
CA LYS A 4 27.66 6.38 2.49
C LYS A 4 26.14 6.45 2.29
N ASN A 5 25.62 7.67 2.15
CA ASN A 5 24.26 7.88 1.65
C ASN A 5 24.22 7.34 0.23
N GLU A 6 23.78 6.09 0.07
CA GLU A 6 23.39 5.59 -1.24
C GLU A 6 22.17 6.41 -1.65
N GLU A 7 22.35 7.35 -2.57
CA GLU A 7 21.27 8.11 -3.20
C GLU A 7 20.48 7.17 -4.11
N TYR A 8 19.38 6.65 -3.59
CA TYR A 8 18.37 5.98 -4.40
C TYR A 8 17.04 6.75 -4.25
N SER A 9 16.28 6.81 -5.33
CA SER A 9 14.94 7.41 -5.28
C SER A 9 14.06 6.64 -4.31
N LYS A 10 13.48 7.37 -3.36
CA LYS A 10 12.49 6.83 -2.45
C LYS A 10 11.09 7.26 -2.90
N PHE A 11 10.25 6.28 -3.17
CA PHE A 11 8.82 6.52 -3.33
C PHE A 11 8.14 6.39 -1.97
N ASN A 12 7.27 7.33 -1.68
CA ASN A 12 6.57 7.39 -0.40
C ASN A 12 5.12 6.95 -0.56
N ILE A 13 4.71 6.01 0.29
CA ILE A 13 3.37 5.43 0.32
C ILE A 13 2.83 5.63 1.74
N GLY A 14 1.65 6.22 1.87
CA GLY A 14 0.99 6.38 3.14
C GLY A 14 0.07 5.19 3.45
N ILE A 15 0.11 4.66 4.66
CA ILE A 15 -0.87 3.71 5.18
C ILE A 15 -1.67 4.41 6.26
N VAL A 16 -2.95 4.65 5.99
CA VAL A 16 -3.86 5.42 6.86
C VAL A 16 -4.92 4.49 7.44
N GLY A 17 -4.89 4.25 8.74
CA GLY A 17 -5.86 3.37 9.38
C GLY A 17 -5.59 3.18 10.87
N PRO A 18 -6.56 2.61 11.63
CA PRO A 18 -6.44 2.43 13.08
C PRO A 18 -5.30 1.49 13.45
N SER A 19 -4.89 1.56 14.71
CA SER A 19 -3.98 0.58 15.29
C SER A 19 -4.63 -0.82 15.28
N ARG A 20 -3.80 -1.88 15.29
CA ARG A 20 -4.24 -3.30 15.36
C ARG A 20 -5.07 -3.79 14.16
N ILE A 21 -5.25 -3.00 13.12
CA ILE A 21 -6.00 -3.44 11.95
C ILE A 21 -5.28 -4.54 11.15
N GLY A 22 -3.96 -4.67 11.29
CA GLY A 22 -3.14 -5.65 10.57
C GLY A 22 -2.22 -5.05 9.50
N LYS A 23 -1.76 -3.81 9.68
CA LYS A 23 -0.85 -3.13 8.73
C LYS A 23 0.46 -3.90 8.51
N THR A 24 1.06 -4.46 9.56
CA THR A 24 2.26 -5.31 9.44
C THR A 24 1.99 -6.59 8.65
N SER A 25 0.80 -7.20 8.83
CA SER A 25 0.37 -8.36 8.02
C SER A 25 0.25 -8.00 6.55
N LEU A 26 -0.27 -6.82 6.25
CA LEU A 26 -0.39 -6.30 4.88
C LEU A 26 0.99 -6.15 4.23
N ILE A 27 1.94 -5.54 4.93
CA ILE A 27 3.31 -5.33 4.43
C ILE A 27 4.01 -6.66 4.19
N TYR A 28 3.87 -7.60 5.13
CA TYR A 28 4.40 -8.95 4.98
C TYR A 28 3.82 -9.65 3.72
N ASN A 29 2.52 -9.54 3.51
CA ASN A 29 1.85 -10.13 2.34
C ASN A 29 2.34 -9.53 1.03
N ILE A 30 2.56 -8.22 0.98
CA ILE A 30 3.16 -7.56 -0.19
C ILE A 30 4.52 -8.19 -0.52
N ILE A 31 5.38 -8.34 0.48
CA ILE A 31 6.74 -8.89 0.29
C ILE A 31 6.68 -10.36 -0.12
N GLU A 32 5.95 -11.18 0.63
CA GLU A 32 5.90 -12.63 0.41
C GLU A 32 5.32 -12.98 -0.97
N LEU A 33 4.16 -12.40 -1.31
CA LEU A 33 3.47 -12.74 -2.55
C LEU A 33 4.19 -12.17 -3.76
N SER A 34 4.77 -10.99 -3.64
CA SER A 34 5.49 -10.36 -4.74
C SER A 34 6.76 -11.12 -5.09
N ASN A 35 7.49 -11.61 -4.10
CA ASN A 35 8.69 -12.42 -4.32
C ASN A 35 8.39 -13.78 -4.98
N LYS A 36 7.17 -14.29 -4.89
CA LYS A 36 6.74 -15.50 -5.61
C LYS A 36 6.52 -15.26 -7.11
N ILE A 37 6.36 -13.99 -7.52
CA ILE A 37 5.99 -13.60 -8.89
C ILE A 37 7.18 -12.97 -9.61
N LEU A 38 7.99 -12.21 -8.90
CA LEU A 38 9.18 -11.60 -9.46
C LEU A 38 10.14 -12.67 -9.97
N SER A 39 10.73 -12.41 -11.13
CA SER A 39 11.65 -13.30 -11.81
C SER A 39 13.00 -12.63 -12.05
N ASN A 40 13.92 -13.28 -12.77
CA ASN A 40 15.22 -12.72 -13.18
C ASN A 40 16.09 -12.23 -12.01
N ASN A 41 16.01 -12.89 -10.84
CA ASN A 41 16.69 -12.51 -9.60
C ASN A 41 16.33 -11.09 -9.08
N VAL A 42 15.19 -10.59 -9.49
CA VAL A 42 14.58 -9.39 -8.89
C VAL A 42 13.79 -9.81 -7.66
N MET A 43 13.97 -9.13 -6.55
CA MET A 43 13.24 -9.42 -5.31
C MET A 43 12.97 -8.17 -4.50
N ILE A 44 11.94 -8.24 -3.66
CA ILE A 44 11.66 -7.21 -2.66
C ILE A 44 12.31 -7.60 -1.36
N LYS A 45 13.14 -6.70 -0.83
CA LYS A 45 13.79 -6.88 0.47
C LYS A 45 13.47 -5.71 1.41
N PRO A 46 13.17 -6.00 2.67
CA PRO A 46 13.08 -4.98 3.71
C PRO A 46 14.48 -4.50 4.12
N ASP A 47 14.58 -3.27 4.66
CA ASP A 47 15.74 -2.87 5.41
C ASP A 47 15.86 -3.63 6.73
N TYR A 48 16.95 -3.41 7.46
CA TYR A 48 17.24 -4.13 8.71
C TYR A 48 16.13 -3.94 9.76
N TYR A 49 15.63 -2.72 9.96
CA TYR A 49 14.62 -2.43 10.97
C TYR A 49 13.25 -2.99 10.57
N THR A 50 12.87 -2.84 9.32
CA THR A 50 11.64 -3.44 8.76
C THR A 50 11.69 -4.97 8.88
N LEU A 51 12.85 -5.58 8.64
CA LEU A 51 13.04 -7.03 8.77
C LEU A 51 12.82 -7.51 10.21
N ILE A 52 13.28 -6.75 11.22
CA ILE A 52 13.04 -7.07 12.64
C ILE A 52 11.53 -7.11 12.91
N ASP A 53 10.78 -6.08 12.49
CA ASP A 53 9.34 -6.03 12.71
C ASP A 53 8.61 -7.18 12.00
N ILE A 54 9.03 -7.52 10.78
CA ILE A 54 8.47 -8.65 10.03
C ILE A 54 8.76 -9.98 10.73
N ASN A 55 9.97 -10.20 11.20
CA ASN A 55 10.34 -11.43 11.91
C ASN A 55 9.57 -11.57 13.24
N LYS A 56 9.38 -10.46 13.96
CA LYS A 56 8.51 -10.44 15.15
C LYS A 56 7.09 -10.86 14.80
N TYR A 57 6.49 -10.26 13.76
CA TYR A 57 5.17 -10.62 13.26
C TYR A 57 5.08 -12.10 12.87
N ILE A 58 6.06 -12.65 12.15
CA ILE A 58 6.09 -14.06 11.74
C ILE A 58 6.10 -14.98 12.98
N SER A 59 6.92 -14.65 13.99
CA SER A 59 6.99 -15.41 15.24
C SER A 59 5.66 -15.41 15.99
N GLU A 60 5.06 -14.23 16.18
CA GLU A 60 3.76 -14.08 16.84
C GLU A 60 2.65 -14.81 16.07
N ARG A 61 2.60 -14.65 14.76
CA ARG A 61 1.66 -15.36 13.88
C ARG A 61 1.79 -16.89 14.04
N ASN A 62 3.01 -17.41 14.01
CA ASN A 62 3.23 -18.86 14.12
C ASN A 62 2.81 -19.38 15.50
N ASN A 63 3.04 -18.61 16.56
CA ASN A 63 2.57 -18.94 17.91
C ASN A 63 1.02 -19.00 17.98
N LEU A 64 0.33 -18.02 17.39
CA LEU A 64 -1.12 -18.03 17.31
C LEU A 64 -1.63 -19.23 16.52
N LEU A 65 -0.99 -19.55 15.41
CA LEU A 65 -1.36 -20.66 14.54
C LEU A 65 -1.05 -22.05 15.12
N ASN A 66 -0.37 -22.13 16.27
CA ASN A 66 -0.26 -23.40 17.03
C ASN A 66 -1.55 -23.76 17.78
N GLN A 67 -2.46 -22.81 17.99
CA GLN A 67 -3.75 -23.02 18.64
C GLN A 67 -4.80 -23.39 17.57
N SER A 68 -5.80 -24.19 17.92
CA SER A 68 -6.92 -24.55 17.02
C SER A 68 -7.83 -23.34 16.75
N GLU A 69 -8.04 -22.55 17.78
CA GLU A 69 -8.72 -21.25 17.73
C GLU A 69 -7.83 -20.19 18.38
N PHE A 70 -7.88 -18.97 17.91
CA PHE A 70 -7.12 -17.87 18.46
C PHE A 70 -7.89 -16.53 18.39
N VAL A 71 -7.48 -15.60 19.22
CA VAL A 71 -8.00 -14.23 19.27
C VAL A 71 -7.00 -13.28 18.64
N SER A 72 -7.46 -12.38 17.78
CA SER A 72 -6.58 -11.44 17.07
C SER A 72 -5.95 -10.36 17.97
N ASP A 73 -6.49 -10.11 19.14
CA ASP A 73 -6.02 -9.10 20.12
C ASP A 73 -4.62 -9.37 20.68
N VAL A 74 -4.12 -10.61 20.53
CA VAL A 74 -2.82 -11.03 21.09
C VAL A 74 -1.65 -10.40 20.34
N LEU A 75 -1.86 -9.88 19.11
CA LEU A 75 -0.83 -9.15 18.39
C LEU A 75 -0.65 -7.76 19.01
N GLU A 76 0.57 -7.47 19.48
CA GLU A 76 0.87 -6.19 20.10
C GLU A 76 0.57 -5.01 19.18
N ALA A 77 -0.08 -4.00 19.74
CA ALA A 77 -0.32 -2.75 19.01
C ALA A 77 1.02 -2.04 18.76
N THR A 78 1.19 -1.55 17.56
CA THR A 78 2.29 -0.64 17.24
C THR A 78 2.02 0.70 17.93
N GLU A 79 2.79 1.05 18.99
CA GLU A 79 2.56 2.27 19.78
C GLU A 79 3.16 3.53 19.17
N THR A 80 4.08 3.44 18.23
CA THR A 80 4.77 4.58 17.60
C THR A 80 4.54 4.60 16.09
N GLU A 81 4.69 5.78 15.47
CA GLU A 81 4.84 5.88 14.00
C GLU A 81 5.92 4.94 13.52
N LYS A 82 5.63 4.17 12.47
CA LYS A 82 6.61 3.29 11.84
C LYS A 82 6.83 3.63 10.37
N GLU A 83 8.06 3.47 9.96
CA GLU A 83 8.49 3.55 8.57
C GLU A 83 9.00 2.17 8.17
N TYR A 84 8.40 1.61 7.12
CA TYR A 84 8.84 0.35 6.54
C TYR A 84 9.54 0.62 5.23
N ASN A 85 10.86 0.43 5.21
CA ASN A 85 11.67 0.64 4.02
C ASN A 85 11.83 -0.67 3.26
N LEU A 86 11.39 -0.67 2.01
CA LEU A 86 11.47 -1.81 1.12
C LEU A 86 12.28 -1.44 -0.12
N PHE A 87 12.99 -2.41 -0.67
CA PHE A 87 13.81 -2.26 -1.86
C PHE A 87 13.44 -3.33 -2.87
N ILE A 88 13.16 -2.91 -4.10
CA ILE A 88 13.15 -3.80 -5.24
C ILE A 88 14.59 -3.83 -5.73
N GLU A 89 15.23 -4.98 -5.65
CA GLU A 89 16.66 -5.09 -5.94
C GLU A 89 16.98 -6.23 -6.89
N LYS A 90 18.07 -6.01 -7.66
CA LYS A 90 18.79 -7.01 -8.42
C LYS A 90 20.27 -6.71 -8.32
N ASN A 91 21.06 -7.70 -7.88
CA ASN A 91 22.48 -7.53 -7.61
C ASN A 91 22.73 -6.33 -6.68
N ASN A 92 23.41 -5.28 -7.17
CA ASN A 92 23.72 -4.06 -6.40
C ASN A 92 22.83 -2.86 -6.76
N VAL A 93 21.77 -3.07 -7.55
CA VAL A 93 20.83 -2.00 -7.96
C VAL A 93 19.58 -2.11 -7.13
N LYS A 94 19.12 -0.97 -6.58
CA LYS A 94 17.96 -0.90 -5.68
C LYS A 94 17.06 0.26 -6.03
N ILE A 95 15.76 0.01 -6.08
CA ILE A 95 14.72 1.03 -6.09
C ILE A 95 14.01 0.98 -4.74
N GLY A 96 14.11 2.06 -3.96
CA GLY A 96 13.52 2.12 -2.63
C GLY A 96 12.10 2.67 -2.63
N PHE A 97 11.26 2.13 -1.75
CA PHE A 97 9.99 2.73 -1.39
C PHE A 97 9.76 2.62 0.13
N THR A 98 9.18 3.66 0.69
CA THR A 98 8.91 3.75 2.12
C THR A 98 7.40 3.78 2.34
N LEU A 99 6.92 2.85 3.18
CA LEU A 99 5.54 2.87 3.64
C LEU A 99 5.52 3.54 5.02
N TYR A 100 4.80 4.65 5.11
CA TYR A 100 4.57 5.37 6.37
C TYR A 100 3.29 4.85 7.01
N ASP A 101 3.41 4.28 8.20
CA ASP A 101 2.25 3.87 9.01
C ASP A 101 1.72 5.08 9.79
N PHE A 102 0.71 5.73 9.24
CA PHE A 102 0.05 6.86 9.88
C PHE A 102 -1.02 6.40 10.86
N ARG A 103 -0.89 6.76 12.13
CA ARG A 103 -1.87 6.45 13.16
C ARG A 103 -3.03 7.42 13.13
N GLY A 104 -4.23 6.89 13.39
CA GLY A 104 -5.42 7.70 13.56
C GLY A 104 -5.40 8.66 14.75
N GLY A 105 -4.60 8.42 15.80
CA GLY A 105 -4.54 9.28 16.98
C GLY A 105 -3.57 10.47 16.89
N LEU A 106 -2.82 10.62 15.81
CA LEU A 106 -1.82 11.70 15.68
C LEU A 106 -2.41 13.10 15.53
N ILE A 107 -3.68 13.20 15.20
CA ILE A 107 -4.38 14.50 15.02
C ILE A 107 -4.70 15.12 16.39
N GLU A 108 -4.80 14.30 17.43
CA GLU A 108 -5.09 14.75 18.80
C GLU A 108 -3.84 15.18 19.58
N GLU A 109 -2.63 14.87 19.11
CA GLU A 109 -1.36 15.21 19.75
C GLU A 109 -0.69 16.42 19.10
N ALA A 110 -0.55 17.50 19.92
CA ALA A 110 0.03 18.82 19.66
C ALA A 110 1.12 18.99 18.57
N ASP A 111 0.94 20.07 17.86
CA ASP A 111 1.73 20.94 16.95
C ASP A 111 3.00 20.39 16.26
N GLU A 112 4.05 20.01 16.94
CA GLU A 112 5.33 19.61 16.29
C GLU A 112 5.28 18.25 15.60
N LYS A 113 4.52 17.31 16.15
CA LYS A 113 4.33 15.97 15.55
C LYS A 113 3.43 16.06 14.32
N PHE A 114 2.46 16.97 14.33
CA PHE A 114 1.54 17.22 13.22
C PHE A 114 2.28 17.77 12.00
N ASP A 115 3.18 18.74 12.16
CA ASP A 115 3.98 19.29 11.07
C ASP A 115 4.87 18.24 10.38
N LYS A 116 5.49 17.37 11.18
CA LYS A 116 6.29 16.26 10.65
C LYS A 116 5.44 15.24 9.88
N TYR A 117 4.26 14.97 10.39
CA TYR A 117 3.25 14.11 9.77
C TYR A 117 2.78 14.69 8.44
N GLU A 118 2.40 15.96 8.40
CA GLU A 118 1.94 16.65 7.20
C GLU A 118 2.99 16.65 6.10
N LYS A 119 4.26 16.90 6.45
CA LYS A 119 5.39 16.82 5.50
C LYS A 119 5.54 15.44 4.86
N LYS A 120 5.40 14.35 5.65
CA LYS A 120 5.46 12.99 5.13
C LYS A 120 4.27 12.71 4.22
N LEU A 121 3.06 13.05 4.68
CA LEU A 121 1.82 12.84 3.95
C LEU A 121 1.82 13.58 2.60
N LYS A 122 2.31 14.83 2.58
CA LYS A 122 2.49 15.63 1.37
C LYS A 122 3.34 14.93 0.31
N ASN A 123 4.31 14.13 0.71
CA ASN A 123 5.20 13.42 -0.20
C ASN A 123 4.64 12.09 -0.70
N CYS A 124 3.49 11.63 -0.17
CA CYS A 124 2.86 10.38 -0.59
C CYS A 124 1.90 10.63 -1.76
N ASN A 125 2.13 10.00 -2.89
CA ASN A 125 1.20 9.99 -4.04
C ASN A 125 0.31 8.74 -4.06
N VAL A 126 0.64 7.75 -3.23
CA VAL A 126 -0.14 6.54 -3.00
C VAL A 126 -0.55 6.50 -1.54
N ILE A 127 -1.84 6.32 -1.29
CA ILE A 127 -2.39 6.10 0.05
C ILE A 127 -3.10 4.75 0.09
N ILE A 128 -2.77 3.93 1.08
CA ILE A 128 -3.47 2.67 1.36
C ILE A 128 -4.32 2.89 2.61
N ILE A 129 -5.60 2.57 2.52
CA ILE A 129 -6.56 2.59 3.62
C ILE A 129 -6.93 1.14 3.94
N PRO A 130 -6.18 0.47 4.84
CA PRO A 130 -6.59 -0.85 5.31
C PRO A 130 -7.82 -0.74 6.20
N THR A 131 -8.75 -1.68 6.04
CA THR A 131 -9.96 -1.75 6.87
C THR A 131 -10.24 -3.18 7.31
N ASP A 132 -10.93 -3.36 8.42
CA ASP A 132 -11.23 -4.69 8.96
C ASP A 132 -12.48 -5.27 8.30
N ALA A 133 -12.30 -6.25 7.41
CA ALA A 133 -13.40 -6.90 6.71
C ALA A 133 -14.34 -7.64 7.66
N THR A 134 -13.79 -8.24 8.72
CA THR A 134 -14.63 -9.00 9.68
C THR A 134 -15.55 -8.07 10.45
N LEU A 135 -15.07 -6.90 10.86
CA LEU A 135 -15.89 -5.90 11.52
C LEU A 135 -17.00 -5.36 10.61
N ILE A 136 -16.67 -5.10 9.33
CA ILE A 136 -17.64 -4.62 8.33
C ILE A 136 -18.72 -5.66 8.05
N MET A 137 -18.38 -6.94 8.03
CA MET A 137 -19.29 -8.00 7.62
C MET A 137 -20.11 -8.58 8.77
N GLU A 138 -19.50 -8.74 9.97
CA GLU A 138 -20.12 -9.44 11.09
C GLU A 138 -20.82 -8.50 12.08
N ALA A 139 -20.58 -7.20 12.02
CA ALA A 139 -21.29 -6.27 12.89
C ALA A 139 -22.75 -6.18 12.47
N ASP A 140 -23.66 -6.47 13.41
CA ASP A 140 -25.09 -6.28 13.18
C ASP A 140 -25.42 -4.78 13.11
N THR A 141 -25.68 -4.32 11.89
CA THR A 141 -26.04 -2.91 11.62
C THR A 141 -27.40 -2.51 12.20
N ASN A 142 -28.24 -3.48 12.58
CA ASN A 142 -29.52 -3.25 13.22
C ASN A 142 -29.37 -2.99 14.74
N ASP A 143 -28.25 -3.43 15.34
CA ASP A 143 -27.95 -3.05 16.72
C ASP A 143 -27.37 -1.63 16.76
N LYS A 144 -28.24 -0.66 17.12
CA LYS A 144 -27.86 0.75 17.25
C LYS A 144 -26.73 1.02 18.26
N LYS A 145 -26.36 0.04 19.09
CA LYS A 145 -25.23 0.14 20.01
C LYS A 145 -23.89 -0.07 19.29
N ILE A 146 -23.88 -0.76 18.14
CA ILE A 146 -22.67 -1.06 17.38
C ILE A 146 -22.38 0.10 16.42
N ASN A 147 -21.44 0.95 16.79
CA ASN A 147 -20.94 2.01 15.92
C ASN A 147 -19.66 1.56 15.20
N ILE A 148 -19.80 0.95 14.01
CA ILE A 148 -18.70 0.47 13.19
C ILE A 148 -17.74 1.62 12.84
N GLN A 149 -18.26 2.81 12.54
CA GLN A 149 -17.46 3.97 12.16
C GLN A 149 -16.45 4.34 13.25
N ARG A 150 -16.85 4.26 14.52
CA ARG A 150 -15.96 4.48 15.66
C ARG A 150 -14.82 3.47 15.70
N PHE A 151 -15.11 2.17 15.52
CA PHE A 151 -14.09 1.11 15.61
C PHE A 151 -13.16 1.09 14.40
N LEU A 152 -13.63 1.54 13.25
CA LEU A 152 -12.81 1.72 12.04
C LEU A 152 -12.12 3.08 12.01
N HIS A 153 -12.34 3.96 13.00
CA HIS A 153 -11.80 5.32 13.04
C HIS A 153 -12.06 6.10 11.74
N ILE A 154 -13.28 5.97 11.19
CA ILE A 154 -13.62 6.56 9.88
C ILE A 154 -13.44 8.07 9.88
N ASP A 155 -13.85 8.77 10.94
CA ASP A 155 -13.75 10.23 11.02
C ASP A 155 -12.28 10.68 10.98
N THR A 156 -11.38 9.97 11.66
CA THR A 156 -9.96 10.25 11.64
C THR A 156 -9.35 10.00 10.26
N VAL A 157 -9.70 8.87 9.61
CA VAL A 157 -9.28 8.59 8.23
C VAL A 157 -9.76 9.70 7.30
N GLN A 158 -11.00 10.14 7.45
CA GLN A 158 -11.60 11.22 6.65
C GLN A 158 -10.82 12.53 6.80
N GLU A 159 -10.46 12.92 8.01
CA GLU A 159 -9.68 14.13 8.29
C GLU A 159 -8.27 14.07 7.68
N ILE A 160 -7.58 12.94 7.85
CA ILE A 160 -6.28 12.71 7.22
C ILE A 160 -6.37 12.81 5.70
N MET A 161 -7.38 12.19 5.10
CA MET A 161 -7.57 12.20 3.65
C MET A 161 -7.95 13.59 3.12
N GLN A 162 -8.69 14.37 3.90
CA GLN A 162 -8.96 15.78 3.57
C GLN A 162 -7.67 16.60 3.54
N ASN A 163 -6.84 16.49 4.58
CA ASN A 163 -5.56 17.18 4.66
C ASN A 163 -4.63 16.75 3.52
N TRP A 164 -4.51 15.44 3.25
CA TRP A 164 -3.74 14.94 2.13
C TRP A 164 -4.23 15.52 0.80
N SER A 165 -5.53 15.51 0.54
CA SER A 165 -6.11 16.02 -0.71
C SER A 165 -5.76 17.50 -0.91
N LYS A 166 -5.85 18.34 0.13
CA LYS A 166 -5.46 19.75 0.07
C LYS A 166 -3.99 19.94 -0.34
N THR A 167 -3.08 19.06 0.13
CA THR A 167 -1.66 19.15 -0.25
C THR A 167 -1.41 18.79 -1.71
N LYS A 168 -2.37 18.10 -2.36
CA LYS A 168 -2.26 17.61 -3.74
C LYS A 168 -2.92 18.49 -4.80
N ILE A 169 -3.62 19.54 -4.42
CA ILE A 169 -4.35 20.42 -5.35
C ILE A 169 -3.44 20.94 -6.48
N ASN A 170 -2.21 21.34 -6.16
CA ASN A 170 -1.25 21.93 -7.09
C ASN A 170 -0.21 20.93 -7.64
N SER A 171 -0.38 19.64 -7.42
CA SER A 171 0.54 18.62 -7.93
C SER A 171 -0.01 18.03 -9.23
N ASP A 172 0.76 17.98 -10.32
CA ASP A 172 0.33 17.36 -11.58
C ASP A 172 0.58 15.84 -11.61
N LEU A 173 1.24 15.31 -10.58
CA LEU A 173 1.53 13.89 -10.48
C LEU A 173 0.26 13.05 -10.25
N PRO A 174 0.20 11.84 -10.81
CA PRO A 174 -0.91 10.92 -10.60
C PRO A 174 -1.02 10.49 -9.14
N LEU A 175 -2.25 10.23 -8.72
CA LEU A 175 -2.62 9.87 -7.35
C LEU A 175 -3.35 8.53 -7.33
N LEU A 176 -3.06 7.72 -6.32
CA LEU A 176 -3.72 6.43 -6.10
C LEU A 176 -4.17 6.31 -4.65
N VAL A 177 -5.44 6.05 -4.45
CA VAL A 177 -5.99 5.67 -3.15
C VAL A 177 -6.42 4.20 -3.23
N ILE A 178 -5.96 3.40 -2.28
CA ILE A 178 -6.28 1.97 -2.23
C ILE A 178 -7.14 1.70 -1.00
N LEU A 179 -8.39 1.31 -1.22
CA LEU A 179 -9.25 0.76 -0.17
C LEU A 179 -8.94 -0.73 -0.06
N SER A 180 -8.35 -1.13 1.04
CA SER A 180 -7.86 -2.51 1.21
C SER A 180 -8.49 -3.18 2.44
N PRO A 181 -9.69 -3.80 2.30
CA PRO A 181 -10.18 -4.68 3.33
C PRO A 181 -9.19 -5.83 3.56
N ILE A 182 -8.89 -6.09 4.81
CA ILE A 182 -7.98 -7.18 5.23
C ILE A 182 -8.75 -8.17 6.11
N LYS A 183 -8.20 -9.36 6.33
CA LYS A 183 -8.87 -10.48 6.99
C LYS A 183 -10.11 -10.94 6.19
N CYS A 184 -9.97 -11.04 4.86
CA CYS A 184 -11.07 -11.33 3.95
C CYS A 184 -11.35 -12.82 3.74
N GLU A 185 -10.69 -13.70 4.48
CA GLU A 185 -10.69 -15.15 4.28
C GLU A 185 -12.09 -15.76 4.16
N SER A 186 -13.05 -15.28 4.97
CA SER A 186 -14.43 -15.79 5.00
C SER A 186 -15.37 -15.12 3.99
N TYR A 187 -14.90 -14.12 3.23
CA TYR A 187 -15.77 -13.24 2.45
C TYR A 187 -15.45 -13.19 0.96
N LEU A 188 -14.37 -13.82 0.49
CA LEU A 188 -14.03 -13.84 -0.93
C LEU A 188 -14.71 -15.01 -1.66
N SER A 189 -16.02 -15.16 -1.48
CA SER A 189 -16.91 -15.94 -2.34
C SER A 189 -17.77 -14.96 -3.17
N ASN A 190 -18.29 -15.39 -4.32
CA ASN A 190 -18.96 -14.50 -5.28
C ASN A 190 -20.06 -13.61 -4.68
N GLU A 191 -20.90 -14.12 -3.78
CA GLU A 191 -21.96 -13.34 -3.16
C GLU A 191 -21.43 -12.41 -2.06
N LYS A 192 -20.65 -12.95 -1.12
CA LYS A 192 -20.11 -12.19 0.01
C LYS A 192 -19.07 -11.14 -0.42
N SER A 193 -18.36 -11.36 -1.53
CA SER A 193 -17.38 -10.39 -2.01
C SER A 193 -18.05 -9.10 -2.51
N ASN A 194 -19.19 -9.19 -3.17
CA ASN A 194 -19.98 -8.02 -3.57
C ASN A 194 -20.58 -7.30 -2.36
N GLU A 195 -21.04 -8.04 -1.36
CA GLU A 195 -21.52 -7.47 -0.11
C GLU A 195 -20.41 -6.71 0.63
N LEU A 196 -19.22 -7.33 0.78
CA LEU A 196 -18.06 -6.70 1.39
C LEU A 196 -17.65 -5.42 0.64
N PHE A 197 -17.62 -5.47 -0.70
CA PHE A 197 -17.34 -4.32 -1.53
C PHE A 197 -18.32 -3.16 -1.24
N ASN A 198 -19.63 -3.43 -1.31
CA ASN A 198 -20.65 -2.41 -1.10
C ASN A 198 -20.60 -1.84 0.32
N LYS A 199 -20.48 -2.69 1.34
CA LYS A 199 -20.35 -2.26 2.75
C LYS A 199 -19.08 -1.42 2.96
N THR A 200 -17.95 -1.81 2.36
CA THR A 200 -16.70 -1.03 2.44
C THR A 200 -16.87 0.34 1.79
N LEU A 201 -17.42 0.41 0.58
CA LEU A 201 -17.67 1.69 -0.08
C LEU A 201 -18.59 2.58 0.77
N ASN A 202 -19.67 2.04 1.31
CA ASN A 202 -20.59 2.80 2.17
C ASN A 202 -19.89 3.36 3.41
N CYS A 203 -18.99 2.60 4.05
CA CYS A 203 -18.20 3.09 5.18
C CYS A 203 -17.31 4.28 4.81
N TYR A 204 -16.71 4.26 3.62
CA TYR A 204 -15.74 5.28 3.18
C TYR A 204 -16.31 6.26 2.16
N GLN A 205 -17.62 6.27 1.91
CA GLN A 205 -18.24 7.14 0.90
C GLN A 205 -17.95 8.63 1.16
N LYS A 206 -18.08 9.09 2.40
CA LYS A 206 -17.74 10.49 2.75
C LYS A 206 -16.26 10.82 2.49
N THR A 207 -15.36 9.89 2.76
CA THR A 207 -13.92 10.05 2.47
C THR A 207 -13.69 10.20 0.97
N ILE A 208 -14.33 9.36 0.16
CA ILE A 208 -14.28 9.41 -1.30
C ILE A 208 -14.86 10.73 -1.81
N ASP A 209 -15.99 11.17 -1.28
CA ASP A 209 -16.65 12.43 -1.65
C ASP A 209 -15.75 13.64 -1.36
N ILE A 210 -15.03 13.63 -0.24
CA ILE A 210 -14.07 14.68 0.12
C ILE A 210 -12.91 14.70 -0.89
N ILE A 211 -12.29 13.56 -1.17
CA ILE A 211 -11.22 13.45 -2.16
C ILE A 211 -11.71 13.97 -3.52
N SER A 212 -12.92 13.55 -3.93
CA SER A 212 -13.55 13.94 -5.18
C SER A 212 -13.78 15.46 -5.26
N LYS A 213 -14.25 16.06 -4.17
CA LYS A 213 -14.52 17.49 -4.09
C LYS A 213 -13.25 18.33 -4.11
N GLU A 214 -12.26 17.97 -3.28
CA GLU A 214 -11.00 18.72 -3.15
C GLU A 214 -10.16 18.63 -4.44
N LEU A 215 -10.23 17.50 -5.14
CA LEU A 215 -9.42 17.21 -6.31
C LEU A 215 -10.22 17.16 -7.64
N LYS A 216 -11.40 17.80 -7.68
CA LYS A 216 -12.33 17.76 -8.83
C LYS A 216 -11.73 18.17 -10.16
N ASN A 217 -10.70 19.02 -10.16
CA ASN A 217 -10.04 19.52 -11.36
C ASN A 217 -8.86 18.63 -11.81
N LYS A 218 -8.61 17.52 -11.12
CA LYS A 218 -7.54 16.58 -11.46
C LYS A 218 -8.04 15.42 -12.30
N GLN A 219 -7.31 15.11 -13.38
CA GLN A 219 -7.65 14.03 -14.31
C GLN A 219 -7.01 12.68 -13.94
N ASN A 220 -6.01 12.67 -13.04
CA ASN A 220 -5.15 11.50 -12.80
C ASN A 220 -5.30 10.96 -11.38
N ILE A 221 -6.55 10.77 -10.92
CA ILE A 221 -6.82 10.15 -9.62
C ILE A 221 -7.49 8.80 -9.83
N GLU A 222 -6.94 7.78 -9.20
CA GLU A 222 -7.47 6.43 -9.24
C GLU A 222 -7.79 5.94 -7.83
N ILE A 223 -8.90 5.23 -7.69
CA ILE A 223 -9.27 4.53 -6.46
C ILE A 223 -9.32 3.04 -6.77
N PHE A 224 -8.51 2.26 -6.07
CA PHE A 224 -8.42 0.83 -6.25
C PHE A 224 -8.98 0.11 -5.01
N TYR A 225 -9.92 -0.79 -5.23
CA TYR A 225 -10.43 -1.69 -4.21
C TYR A 225 -9.66 -3.00 -4.26
N SER A 226 -9.00 -3.37 -3.16
CA SER A 226 -8.09 -4.52 -3.07
C SER A 226 -8.30 -5.32 -1.78
N PRO A 227 -9.21 -6.29 -1.76
CA PRO A 227 -9.40 -7.15 -0.59
C PRO A 227 -8.24 -8.13 -0.43
N ILE A 228 -7.83 -8.40 0.83
CA ILE A 228 -6.67 -9.22 1.16
C ILE A 228 -7.03 -10.32 2.16
N GLU A 229 -6.70 -11.56 1.81
CA GLU A 229 -6.63 -12.66 2.75
C GLU A 229 -5.25 -12.61 3.44
N THR A 230 -5.23 -12.32 4.74
CA THR A 230 -3.97 -12.11 5.48
C THR A 230 -3.23 -13.40 5.79
N LEU A 231 -3.94 -14.45 6.09
CA LEU A 231 -3.42 -15.78 6.41
C LEU A 231 -3.85 -16.83 5.36
N GLY A 232 -5.05 -16.67 4.79
CA GLY A 232 -5.62 -17.56 3.77
C GLY A 232 -5.98 -18.96 4.28
N CYS A 233 -5.90 -19.19 5.59
CA CYS A 233 -6.07 -20.51 6.21
C CYS A 233 -6.95 -20.47 7.47
N VAL A 234 -7.72 -19.40 7.66
CA VAL A 234 -8.58 -19.22 8.83
C VAL A 234 -9.97 -18.74 8.42
N ASP A 235 -10.94 -18.99 9.28
CA ASP A 235 -12.27 -18.44 9.18
C ASP A 235 -12.59 -17.66 10.46
N ILE A 236 -13.37 -16.59 10.35
CA ILE A 236 -13.94 -15.94 11.52
C ILE A 236 -14.94 -16.88 12.20
N SER A 237 -14.80 -17.07 13.52
CA SER A 237 -15.76 -17.81 14.32
C SER A 237 -16.84 -16.89 14.86
N CYS A 238 -16.44 -15.77 15.48
CA CYS A 238 -17.34 -14.76 15.99
C CYS A 238 -16.62 -13.47 16.35
N ILE A 239 -17.40 -12.41 16.54
CA ILE A 239 -16.96 -11.18 17.21
C ILE A 239 -17.59 -11.14 18.61
N GLU A 240 -16.76 -11.01 19.63
CA GLU A 240 -17.20 -10.81 21.01
C GLU A 240 -17.12 -9.32 21.36
N TRP A 241 -18.26 -8.73 21.67
CA TRP A 241 -18.35 -7.34 22.09
C TRP A 241 -18.10 -7.22 23.58
N ILE A 242 -17.23 -6.29 23.98
CA ILE A 242 -16.87 -6.02 25.37
C ILE A 242 -17.62 -4.76 25.81
N TYR A 243 -18.41 -4.89 26.85
CA TYR A 243 -19.28 -3.83 27.38
C TYR A 243 -18.70 -3.23 28.66
N ASP A 244 -19.01 -1.95 28.92
CA ASP A 244 -18.78 -1.30 30.21
C ASP A 244 -19.93 -1.58 31.17
N ASN A 245 -19.83 -1.08 32.42
CA ASN A 245 -20.85 -1.21 33.44
C ASN A 245 -22.17 -0.49 33.05
N SER A 246 -22.15 0.40 32.07
CA SER A 246 -23.31 1.12 31.54
C SER A 246 -23.88 0.46 30.29
N ASN A 247 -23.45 -0.76 29.97
CA ASN A 247 -23.84 -1.53 28.78
C ASN A 247 -23.53 -0.83 27.46
N ARG A 248 -22.42 -0.02 27.43
CA ARG A 248 -21.87 0.56 26.21
C ARG A 248 -20.75 -0.30 25.71
N ILE A 249 -20.61 -0.48 24.38
CA ILE A 249 -19.54 -1.26 23.79
C ILE A 249 -18.23 -0.46 23.91
N LEU A 250 -17.25 -1.02 24.62
CA LEU A 250 -15.91 -0.46 24.79
C LEU A 250 -14.97 -0.89 23.66
N SER A 251 -14.99 -2.19 23.36
CA SER A 251 -14.09 -2.81 22.39
C SER A 251 -14.68 -4.12 21.86
N TYR A 252 -13.93 -4.81 21.03
CA TYR A 252 -14.34 -6.12 20.49
C TYR A 252 -13.13 -7.05 20.41
N LYS A 253 -13.41 -8.36 20.38
CA LYS A 253 -12.44 -9.41 20.12
C LYS A 253 -12.89 -10.25 18.96
N GLN A 254 -11.96 -10.57 18.06
CA GLN A 254 -12.23 -11.45 16.92
C GLN A 254 -11.66 -12.83 17.20
N LYS A 255 -12.49 -13.84 17.12
CA LYS A 255 -12.09 -15.24 17.24
C LYS A 255 -12.01 -15.89 15.85
N PHE A 256 -10.89 -16.52 15.60
CA PHE A 256 -10.64 -17.22 14.35
C PHE A 256 -10.39 -18.70 14.62
N LYS A 257 -10.85 -19.54 13.70
CA LYS A 257 -10.58 -20.99 13.65
C LYS A 257 -9.77 -21.33 12.41
N LYS A 258 -8.94 -22.35 12.51
CA LYS A 258 -8.20 -22.86 11.36
C LYS A 258 -9.13 -23.55 10.36
N ARG A 259 -8.79 -23.39 9.08
CA ARG A 259 -9.39 -24.11 7.96
C ARG A 259 -8.52 -25.32 7.59
N GLU A 260 -9.12 -26.49 7.42
CA GLU A 260 -8.42 -27.67 6.94
C GLU A 260 -8.48 -27.76 5.39
N PRO A 261 -7.41 -28.16 4.70
CA PRO A 261 -6.07 -28.47 5.23
C PRO A 261 -5.34 -27.17 5.65
N PHE A 262 -4.66 -27.22 6.81
CA PHE A 262 -3.99 -26.07 7.35
C PHE A 262 -2.71 -25.73 6.57
N LYS A 263 -2.75 -24.64 5.81
CA LYS A 263 -1.59 -24.06 5.11
C LYS A 263 -1.74 -22.57 4.99
N VAL A 264 -0.81 -21.83 5.55
CA VAL A 264 -0.74 -20.36 5.35
C VAL A 264 -0.59 -20.07 3.86
N ASN A 265 -1.56 -19.37 3.31
CA ASN A 265 -1.63 -19.03 1.88
C ASN A 265 -2.32 -17.67 1.69
N PRO A 266 -1.65 -16.56 2.06
CA PRO A 266 -2.20 -15.23 1.90
C PRO A 266 -2.47 -14.93 0.42
N LYS A 267 -3.41 -13.99 0.14
CA LYS A 267 -3.75 -13.58 -1.22
C LYS A 267 -3.95 -12.07 -1.30
N GLY A 268 -3.71 -11.49 -2.46
CA GLY A 268 -4.01 -10.10 -2.80
C GLY A 268 -2.85 -9.12 -2.65
N GLY A 269 -1.81 -9.46 -1.88
CA GLY A 269 -0.66 -8.57 -1.70
C GLY A 269 0.14 -8.32 -2.98
N ASP A 270 0.16 -9.29 -3.88
CA ASP A 270 0.78 -9.19 -5.20
C ASP A 270 0.04 -8.21 -6.13
N LEU A 271 -1.29 -8.21 -6.09
CA LEU A 271 -2.09 -7.27 -6.88
C LEU A 271 -2.02 -5.85 -6.33
N LEU A 272 -1.92 -5.71 -5.01
CA LEU A 272 -1.67 -4.43 -4.38
C LEU A 272 -0.32 -3.86 -4.84
N LEU A 273 0.75 -4.65 -4.83
CA LEU A 273 2.04 -4.22 -5.37
C LEU A 273 1.96 -3.92 -6.86
N SER A 274 1.20 -4.68 -7.63
CA SER A 274 0.98 -4.42 -9.06
C SER A 274 0.45 -2.99 -9.28
N GLN A 275 -0.56 -2.56 -8.52
CA GLN A 275 -1.11 -1.21 -8.65
C GLN A 275 -0.15 -0.13 -8.16
N ILE A 276 0.58 -0.40 -7.08
CA ILE A 276 1.66 0.48 -6.61
C ILE A 276 2.72 0.64 -7.72
N SER A 277 3.20 -0.46 -8.31
CA SER A 277 4.20 -0.46 -9.37
C SER A 277 3.72 0.33 -10.60
N ARG A 278 2.46 0.13 -11.00
CA ARG A 278 1.84 0.88 -12.10
C ARG A 278 1.84 2.38 -11.83
N MET A 279 1.50 2.78 -10.61
CA MET A 279 1.50 4.18 -10.21
C MET A 279 2.92 4.77 -10.16
N LEU A 280 3.89 4.03 -9.63
CA LEU A 280 5.29 4.45 -9.60
C LEU A 280 5.85 4.68 -11.01
N LEU A 281 5.55 3.78 -11.95
CA LEU A 281 5.94 3.95 -13.35
C LEU A 281 5.29 5.18 -13.97
N LYS A 282 4.00 5.44 -13.71
CA LYS A 282 3.32 6.66 -14.19
C LYS A 282 3.96 7.94 -13.63
N ILE A 283 4.22 8.00 -12.32
CA ILE A 283 4.88 9.15 -11.68
C ILE A 283 6.27 9.39 -12.29
N ALA A 284 7.04 8.34 -12.51
CA ALA A 284 8.37 8.46 -13.09
C ALA A 284 8.32 8.97 -14.54
N LEU A 285 7.35 8.53 -15.33
CA LEU A 285 7.12 9.00 -16.70
C LEU A 285 6.72 10.46 -16.75
N GLU A 286 5.79 10.91 -15.92
CA GLU A 286 5.33 12.31 -15.89
C GLU A 286 6.44 13.27 -15.46
N LYS A 287 7.20 12.97 -14.41
CA LYS A 287 8.38 13.74 -14.04
C LYS A 287 9.40 13.87 -15.17
N THR A 288 9.43 12.89 -16.07
CA THR A 288 10.30 12.91 -17.24
C THR A 288 9.80 13.89 -18.30
N VAL A 289 8.49 13.98 -18.48
CA VAL A 289 7.83 14.90 -19.42
C VAL A 289 7.93 16.36 -18.92
N GLU A 290 7.70 16.61 -17.62
CA GLU A 290 7.79 17.95 -17.02
C GLU A 290 9.20 18.55 -17.15
N ASN A 291 10.24 17.74 -17.07
CA ASN A 291 11.63 18.19 -17.26
C ASN A 291 12.00 18.54 -18.71
N ARG A 292 11.06 18.36 -19.65
CA ARG A 292 11.26 18.61 -21.09
C ARG A 292 10.20 19.55 -21.64
N ASN A 293 10.37 20.84 -21.47
CA ASN A 293 9.61 21.86 -22.22
C ASN A 293 10.00 21.88 -23.70
N GLU A 294 10.00 20.74 -24.41
CA GLU A 294 10.26 20.70 -25.85
C GLU A 294 9.37 19.70 -26.60
N ASN A 295 8.71 20.26 -27.61
CA ASN A 295 8.02 19.72 -28.79
C ASN A 295 7.85 18.20 -28.96
N ILE A 296 6.58 17.80 -28.86
CA ILE A 296 6.02 16.48 -29.16
C ILE A 296 6.06 16.25 -30.68
N ARG A 297 7.15 15.72 -31.21
CA ARG A 297 7.19 15.25 -32.62
C ARG A 297 8.16 14.10 -32.89
N ASP A 298 8.28 13.06 -32.08
CA ASP A 298 8.86 11.78 -32.51
C ASP A 298 8.80 10.72 -31.41
N ILE A 299 7.73 9.94 -31.41
CA ILE A 299 7.45 8.97 -30.32
C ILE A 299 8.42 7.76 -30.36
N THR A 300 8.97 7.42 -31.49
CA THR A 300 9.78 6.18 -31.66
C THR A 300 11.27 6.35 -31.29
N ASN A 301 11.84 7.52 -31.52
CA ASN A 301 13.20 7.84 -31.05
C ASN A 301 13.24 8.23 -29.56
N LYS A 302 12.09 8.61 -29.00
CA LYS A 302 11.92 9.06 -27.61
C LYS A 302 11.95 7.95 -26.57
N THR A 303 11.72 6.70 -26.93
CA THR A 303 11.70 5.59 -25.96
C THR A 303 13.03 5.40 -25.23
N ASN A 304 14.17 5.55 -25.92
CA ASN A 304 15.48 5.46 -25.30
C ASN A 304 15.82 6.72 -24.46
N GLU A 305 15.44 7.89 -24.91
CA GLU A 305 15.62 9.13 -24.19
C GLU A 305 14.68 9.25 -22.97
N ILE A 306 13.46 8.73 -23.06
CA ILE A 306 12.51 8.60 -21.94
C ILE A 306 13.11 7.65 -20.89
N LYS A 307 13.72 6.54 -21.30
CA LYS A 307 14.46 5.64 -20.40
C LYS A 307 15.60 6.35 -19.71
N ASP A 308 16.45 7.10 -20.41
CA ASP A 308 17.58 7.79 -19.79
C ASP A 308 17.15 8.92 -18.81
N SER A 309 16.07 9.63 -19.10
CA SER A 309 15.49 10.62 -18.19
C SER A 309 14.79 9.98 -17.00
N PHE A 310 14.11 8.88 -17.22
CA PHE A 310 13.54 8.03 -16.17
C PHE A 310 14.61 7.59 -15.16
N TRP A 311 15.81 7.19 -15.64
CA TRP A 311 16.96 6.82 -14.83
C TRP A 311 17.48 7.96 -13.95
N LYS A 312 17.60 9.15 -14.52
CA LYS A 312 18.01 10.35 -13.77
C LYS A 312 17.02 10.69 -12.66
N ASN A 313 15.73 10.56 -12.92
CA ASN A 313 14.67 10.81 -11.94
C ASN A 313 14.59 9.76 -10.83
N LEU A 314 15.10 8.54 -11.08
CA LEU A 314 15.30 7.50 -10.08
C LEU A 314 16.59 7.68 -9.26
N GLY A 315 17.33 8.80 -9.41
CA GLY A 315 18.57 9.10 -8.69
C GLY A 315 19.82 8.45 -9.27
N TYR A 316 19.73 7.83 -10.46
CA TYR A 316 20.88 7.23 -11.14
C TYR A 316 21.39 8.16 -12.24
N ASN A 317 22.45 8.91 -11.96
CA ASN A 317 23.22 9.62 -12.99
C ASN A 317 24.13 8.64 -13.72
N ILE A 318 23.63 8.00 -14.76
CA ILE A 318 24.44 7.16 -15.66
C ILE A 318 24.85 8.01 -16.86
N SER A 319 25.87 8.86 -16.69
CA SER A 319 26.53 9.50 -17.84
C SER A 319 27.51 8.49 -18.44
N LEU A 320 27.15 7.91 -19.57
CA LEU A 320 28.01 7.07 -20.37
C LEU A 320 28.97 7.96 -21.17
N ASP A 321 30.01 8.50 -20.55
CA ASP A 321 31.11 9.12 -21.27
C ASP A 321 31.90 8.07 -22.02
N LYS A 322 32.17 8.38 -23.28
CA LYS A 322 32.67 7.49 -24.36
C LYS A 322 34.10 6.93 -24.22
N LYS A 323 34.53 6.45 -23.06
CA LYS A 323 35.78 5.70 -22.95
C LYS A 323 35.50 4.19 -22.86
N LYS A 324 35.49 3.56 -24.03
CA LYS A 324 35.00 2.19 -24.27
C LYS A 324 35.81 1.02 -23.65
N ASN A 325 36.86 1.27 -22.88
CA ASN A 325 37.77 0.18 -22.41
C ASN A 325 38.06 0.23 -20.90
N ASP A 326 37.25 0.89 -20.11
CA ASP A 326 37.46 1.05 -18.66
C ASP A 326 36.56 0.12 -17.84
N ALA A 327 37.08 -0.49 -16.77
CA ALA A 327 36.29 -1.29 -15.83
C ALA A 327 35.08 -0.52 -15.30
N SER A 328 35.16 0.80 -15.21
CA SER A 328 34.07 1.72 -14.88
C SER A 328 32.94 1.67 -15.91
N TYR A 329 33.22 1.52 -17.19
CA TYR A 329 32.21 1.42 -18.25
C TYR A 329 31.44 0.11 -18.18
N LEU A 330 32.13 -1.00 -17.96
CA LEU A 330 31.51 -2.32 -17.79
C LEU A 330 30.59 -2.31 -16.54
N TYR A 331 31.06 -1.77 -15.42
CA TYR A 331 30.31 -1.64 -14.22
C TYR A 331 29.01 -0.80 -14.37
N LEU A 332 29.11 0.33 -15.10
CA LEU A 332 27.93 1.18 -15.37
C LEU A 332 26.95 0.51 -16.34
N THR A 333 27.47 -0.26 -17.31
CA THR A 333 26.64 -1.03 -18.24
C THR A 333 25.90 -2.15 -17.52
N ASP A 334 26.54 -2.85 -16.60
CA ASP A 334 25.91 -3.90 -15.79
C ASP A 334 24.83 -3.32 -14.88
N LYS A 335 25.09 -2.19 -14.22
CA LYS A 335 24.09 -1.47 -13.43
C LYS A 335 22.91 -1.04 -14.28
N LYS A 336 23.11 -0.53 -15.48
CA LYS A 336 22.04 -0.16 -16.41
C LYS A 336 21.19 -1.39 -16.77
N ASN A 337 21.80 -2.51 -17.12
CA ASN A 337 21.10 -3.76 -17.45
C ASN A 337 20.27 -4.30 -16.26
N ASP A 338 20.84 -4.26 -15.05
CA ASP A 338 20.12 -4.69 -13.85
C ASP A 338 18.91 -3.80 -13.58
N LEU A 339 19.06 -2.50 -13.74
CA LEU A 339 17.99 -1.54 -13.56
C LEU A 339 16.90 -1.72 -14.63
N GLU A 340 17.25 -1.91 -15.90
CA GLU A 340 16.31 -2.24 -16.98
C GLU A 340 15.54 -3.54 -16.70
N THR A 341 16.22 -4.52 -16.08
CA THR A 341 15.56 -5.77 -15.67
C THR A 341 14.53 -5.50 -14.55
N ILE A 342 14.88 -4.71 -13.54
CA ILE A 342 13.94 -4.35 -12.46
C ILE A 342 12.69 -3.67 -13.05
N ILE A 343 12.87 -2.74 -13.98
CA ILE A 343 11.72 -2.05 -14.60
C ILE A 343 10.89 -3.01 -15.44
N GLY A 344 11.52 -3.87 -16.22
CA GLY A 344 10.80 -4.89 -16.97
C GLY A 344 9.95 -5.79 -16.09
N GLU A 345 10.42 -6.13 -14.88
CA GLU A 345 9.62 -6.88 -13.90
C GLU A 345 8.48 -6.01 -13.31
N LEU A 346 8.73 -4.72 -13.02
CA LEU A 346 7.67 -3.79 -12.59
C LEU A 346 6.61 -3.58 -13.68
N GLU A 347 7.01 -3.47 -14.95
CA GLU A 347 6.09 -3.40 -16.09
C GLU A 347 5.24 -4.67 -16.21
N LYS A 348 5.83 -5.85 -16.07
CA LYS A 348 5.08 -7.12 -16.04
C LYS A 348 4.10 -7.17 -14.88
N LEU A 349 4.51 -6.72 -13.68
CA LEU A 349 3.61 -6.61 -12.55
C LEU A 349 2.47 -5.63 -12.84
N SER A 350 2.77 -4.45 -13.39
CA SER A 350 1.78 -3.39 -13.68
C SER A 350 0.73 -3.82 -14.70
N ASN A 351 1.11 -4.71 -15.62
CA ASN A 351 0.25 -5.23 -16.70
C ASN A 351 -0.51 -6.50 -16.28
N ARG A 352 -0.43 -6.92 -15.01
CA ARG A 352 -1.25 -8.05 -14.55
C ARG A 352 -2.72 -7.71 -14.65
N ASP A 353 -3.43 -8.60 -15.32
CA ASP A 353 -4.87 -8.48 -15.53
C ASP A 353 -5.60 -8.83 -14.22
N PHE A 354 -5.89 -7.78 -13.42
CA PHE A 354 -6.72 -7.91 -12.22
C PHE A 354 -8.21 -7.95 -12.55
N GLU A 355 -8.63 -7.53 -13.77
CA GLU A 355 -10.03 -7.51 -14.19
C GLU A 355 -10.60 -8.92 -14.34
N LYS A 356 -9.76 -9.92 -14.58
CA LYS A 356 -10.17 -11.33 -14.54
C LYS A 356 -10.62 -11.81 -13.17
N ASN A 357 -10.26 -11.07 -12.11
CA ASN A 357 -10.67 -11.39 -10.76
C ASN A 357 -11.72 -10.39 -10.30
N SER A 358 -12.98 -10.81 -10.25
CA SER A 358 -14.14 -9.98 -9.89
C SER A 358 -14.07 -9.34 -8.50
N TYR A 359 -13.10 -9.74 -7.66
CA TYR A 359 -12.94 -9.19 -6.32
C TYR A 359 -12.24 -7.83 -6.30
N TYR A 360 -11.46 -7.51 -7.34
CA TYR A 360 -10.69 -6.26 -7.43
C TYR A 360 -11.38 -5.29 -8.37
N LYS A 361 -11.42 -4.02 -8.00
CA LYS A 361 -12.08 -2.99 -8.81
C LYS A 361 -11.23 -1.72 -8.85
N LEU A 362 -11.08 -1.17 -10.04
CA LEU A 362 -10.40 0.09 -10.27
C LEU A 362 -11.42 1.14 -10.73
N PHE A 363 -11.42 2.27 -10.08
CA PHE A 363 -12.26 3.40 -10.42
C PHE A 363 -11.37 4.59 -10.78
N LYS A 364 -11.80 5.35 -11.76
CA LYS A 364 -11.25 6.67 -12.05
C LYS A 364 -12.18 7.72 -11.45
N LEU A 365 -11.57 8.76 -10.93
CA LEU A 365 -12.32 9.92 -10.49
C LEU A 365 -12.40 10.89 -11.66
N GLU A 366 -13.55 10.95 -12.35
CA GLU A 366 -13.79 11.84 -13.45
C GLU A 366 -14.89 12.82 -13.08
N GLU A 367 -14.61 14.13 -13.15
CA GLU A 367 -15.57 15.21 -12.82
C GLU A 367 -16.19 15.08 -11.41
N GLY A 368 -15.43 14.52 -10.45
CA GLY A 368 -15.91 14.30 -9.09
C GLY A 368 -16.79 13.07 -8.90
N GLN A 369 -16.90 12.21 -9.91
CA GLN A 369 -17.64 10.95 -9.83
C GLN A 369 -16.72 9.75 -10.04
N LEU A 370 -17.01 8.64 -9.34
CA LEU A 370 -16.37 7.36 -9.59
C LEU A 370 -16.95 6.73 -10.84
N LYS A 371 -16.10 6.43 -11.81
CA LYS A 371 -16.45 5.68 -13.04
C LYS A 371 -15.60 4.43 -13.18
#